data_c882b2a76611e8d2e69fab23ae9688c5
#
_entry.id   c882b2a76611e8d2e69fab23ae9688c5
#
_cell.length_a   1.000
_cell.length_b   1.000
_cell.length_c   1.000
_cell.angle_alpha   90.00
_cell.angle_beta   90.00
_cell.angle_gamma   90.00
#
_symmetry.space_group_name_H-M   'P 1'
#
loop_
_entity.id
_entity.type
_entity.pdbx_description
1 polymer ?
#
loop_
_entity_poly.entity_id
_entity_poly.type
_entity_poly.pdbx_seq_one_letter_code
_entity_poly.pdbx_strand_id
1 'polypeptide(L)'
;GIMESSHIRVMRIADNMRNVAVTEGDKVEAQIKFGWEIDAYPVNEIAEAVQAVSKADTDTLVEEYYSKYDILLEGRDPEEFKKHVAVQAQIELGFERFLEEKNYQAIVTHFGDLGALQQLPGLAIQRLMEKGYGFGGEGDWKTAAMVRLMKIMTAGMKDAKGTSFMEDYTYNLVPGKEGILQAHMLEVCPTISEGPIG
;
A
#
# COMPACT_ATOMS: atom_id res chain seq x y z
N GLY A 1 -2.28 8.98 19.10
CA GLY A 1 -0.90 9.34 19.03
C GLY A 1 0.05 8.30 19.65
N ILE A 2 0.70 8.59 20.79
CA ILE A 2 1.75 7.72 21.36
C ILE A 2 1.27 6.27 21.57
N MET A 3 0.08 6.08 22.11
CA MET A 3 -0.49 4.73 22.31
C MET A 3 -0.64 3.96 21.00
N GLU A 4 -1.11 4.60 19.94
CA GLU A 4 -1.25 3.96 18.63
C GLU A 4 0.11 3.66 17.98
N SER A 5 1.09 4.54 18.15
CA SER A 5 2.44 4.35 17.58
C SER A 5 3.20 3.18 18.18
N SER A 6 2.88 2.79 19.41
CA SER A 6 3.48 1.64 20.11
C SER A 6 2.74 0.32 19.91
N HIS A 7 1.72 0.28 19.04
CA HIS A 7 0.91 -0.91 18.77
C HIS A 7 0.66 -1.09 17.26
N ILE A 8 1.63 -0.71 16.43
CA ILE A 8 1.53 -0.93 15.00
C ILE A 8 1.74 -2.40 14.68
N ARG A 9 0.76 -3.00 14.02
CA ARG A 9 0.85 -4.36 13.48
C ARG A 9 0.96 -4.29 11.97
N VAL A 10 1.95 -4.99 11.43
CA VAL A 10 2.27 -5.01 10.02
C VAL A 10 2.02 -6.39 9.45
N MET A 11 1.18 -6.48 8.44
CA MET A 11 1.01 -7.68 7.63
C MET A 11 2.03 -7.66 6.50
N ARG A 12 2.96 -8.61 6.48
CA ARG A 12 3.88 -8.83 5.36
C ARG A 12 3.38 -9.99 4.50
N ILE A 13 3.11 -9.73 3.23
CA ILE A 13 2.78 -10.74 2.24
C ILE A 13 4.08 -11.29 1.66
N ALA A 14 4.28 -12.60 1.76
CA ALA A 14 5.52 -13.30 1.36
C ALA A 14 6.73 -12.88 2.22
N ASP A 15 7.88 -12.71 1.60
CA ASP A 15 9.15 -12.43 2.27
C ASP A 15 9.74 -11.09 1.80
N ASN A 16 10.92 -10.72 2.30
CA ASN A 16 11.67 -9.60 1.75
C ASN A 16 12.22 -9.94 0.35
N MET A 17 12.54 -8.92 -0.42
CA MET A 17 13.12 -9.08 -1.73
C MET A 17 14.49 -9.76 -1.63
N ARG A 18 14.68 -10.86 -2.36
CA ARG A 18 15.84 -11.77 -2.24
C ARG A 18 17.20 -11.08 -2.34
N ASN A 19 17.32 -10.11 -3.23
CA ASN A 19 18.58 -9.44 -3.54
C ASN A 19 18.71 -8.05 -2.90
N VAL A 20 17.80 -7.69 -1.98
CA VAL A 20 17.76 -6.37 -1.32
C VAL A 20 17.69 -6.59 0.19
N ALA A 21 18.85 -6.85 0.78
CA ALA A 21 18.97 -7.19 2.21
C ALA A 21 18.41 -6.09 3.13
N VAL A 22 18.43 -4.83 2.72
CA VAL A 22 17.92 -3.71 3.50
C VAL A 22 16.40 -3.80 3.74
N THR A 23 15.67 -4.57 2.94
CA THR A 23 14.23 -4.77 3.13
C THR A 23 13.88 -5.70 4.29
N GLU A 24 14.85 -6.43 4.82
CA GLU A 24 14.69 -7.20 6.06
C GLU A 24 15.11 -6.37 7.28
N GLY A 25 14.90 -6.87 8.48
CA GLY A 25 15.28 -6.24 9.73
C GLY A 25 14.99 -7.12 10.94
N ASP A 26 15.39 -6.66 12.12
CA ASP A 26 15.17 -7.36 13.38
C ASP A 26 13.77 -7.06 13.93
N LYS A 27 12.83 -7.99 13.68
CA LYS A 27 11.44 -7.88 14.14
C LYS A 27 11.33 -7.99 15.67
N VAL A 28 12.22 -8.77 16.29
CA VAL A 28 12.24 -8.92 17.74
C VAL A 28 12.68 -7.62 18.41
N GLU A 29 13.72 -6.98 17.89
CA GLU A 29 14.15 -5.68 18.38
C GLU A 29 13.07 -4.60 18.17
N ALA A 30 12.40 -4.61 17.02
CA ALA A 30 11.29 -3.70 16.74
C ALA A 30 10.14 -3.86 17.76
N GLN A 31 9.80 -5.10 18.10
CA GLN A 31 8.77 -5.38 19.10
C GLN A 31 9.20 -4.90 20.50
N ILE A 32 10.44 -5.18 20.89
CA ILE A 32 10.96 -4.76 22.22
C ILE A 32 11.03 -3.24 22.33
N LYS A 33 11.52 -2.54 21.30
CA LYS A 33 11.77 -1.09 21.35
C LYS A 33 10.54 -0.24 21.03
N PHE A 34 9.71 -0.69 20.10
CA PHE A 34 8.60 0.11 19.56
C PHE A 34 7.23 -0.50 19.80
N GLY A 35 7.15 -1.76 20.25
CA GLY A 35 5.91 -2.50 20.40
C GLY A 35 5.30 -2.93 19.06
N TRP A 36 6.05 -2.89 17.97
CA TRP A 36 5.58 -3.26 16.64
C TRP A 36 5.56 -4.78 16.46
N GLU A 37 4.50 -5.28 15.87
CA GLU A 37 4.34 -6.70 15.56
C GLU A 37 4.31 -6.90 14.05
N ILE A 38 5.14 -7.79 13.54
CA ILE A 38 5.26 -8.06 12.12
C ILE A 38 4.99 -9.55 11.86
N ASP A 39 3.86 -9.83 11.23
CA ASP A 39 3.45 -11.17 10.86
C ASP A 39 3.57 -11.37 9.35
N ALA A 40 4.23 -12.46 8.94
CA ALA A 40 4.38 -12.83 7.54
C ALA A 40 3.33 -13.89 7.16
N TYR A 41 2.71 -13.69 6.01
CA TYR A 41 1.70 -14.59 5.44
C TYR A 41 2.17 -15.14 4.09
N PRO A 42 1.95 -16.43 3.82
CA PRO A 42 2.07 -16.95 2.47
C PRO A 42 1.14 -16.19 1.51
N VAL A 43 1.62 -15.84 0.33
CA VAL A 43 0.84 -15.06 -0.65
C VAL A 43 -0.49 -15.75 -1.03
N ASN A 44 -0.52 -17.08 -1.05
CA ASN A 44 -1.74 -17.82 -1.40
C ASN A 44 -2.85 -17.68 -0.35
N GLU A 45 -2.52 -17.53 0.94
CA GLU A 45 -3.52 -17.27 1.98
C GLU A 45 -4.23 -15.93 1.74
N ILE A 46 -3.49 -14.93 1.33
CA ILE A 46 -4.04 -13.63 0.97
C ILE A 46 -4.82 -13.70 -0.35
N ALA A 47 -4.33 -14.46 -1.33
CA ALA A 47 -5.04 -14.67 -2.59
C ALA A 47 -6.39 -15.38 -2.39
N GLU A 48 -6.49 -16.31 -1.46
CA GLU A 48 -7.76 -16.96 -1.07
C GLU A 48 -8.74 -15.93 -0.48
N ALA A 49 -8.28 -15.02 0.38
CA ALA A 49 -9.11 -13.94 0.91
C ALA A 49 -9.61 -13.01 -0.21
N VAL A 50 -8.76 -12.69 -1.18
CA VAL A 50 -9.14 -11.91 -2.38
C VAL A 50 -10.19 -12.65 -3.21
N GLN A 51 -10.00 -13.95 -3.48
CA GLN A 51 -10.93 -14.78 -4.25
C GLN A 51 -12.28 -14.96 -3.55
N ALA A 52 -12.32 -14.89 -2.22
CA ALA A 52 -13.55 -14.98 -1.43
C ALA A 52 -14.43 -13.73 -1.53
N VAL A 53 -13.94 -12.62 -2.08
CA VAL A 53 -14.74 -11.41 -2.29
C VAL A 53 -15.85 -11.66 -3.30
N SER A 54 -17.09 -11.31 -2.94
CA SER A 54 -18.23 -11.53 -3.81
C SER A 54 -18.19 -10.64 -5.05
N LYS A 55 -18.77 -11.12 -6.15
CA LYS A 55 -18.92 -10.30 -7.36
C LYS A 55 -19.75 -9.04 -7.08
N ALA A 56 -20.77 -9.12 -6.26
CA ALA A 56 -21.61 -7.97 -5.95
C ALA A 56 -20.84 -6.85 -5.23
N ASP A 57 -20.00 -7.23 -4.26
CA ASP A 57 -19.14 -6.25 -3.56
C ASP A 57 -18.11 -5.64 -4.50
N THR A 58 -17.51 -6.48 -5.36
CA THR A 58 -16.56 -6.02 -6.39
C THR A 58 -17.21 -5.02 -7.34
N ASP A 59 -18.40 -5.34 -7.88
CA ASP A 59 -19.14 -4.47 -8.79
C ASP A 59 -19.48 -3.12 -8.12
N THR A 60 -19.89 -3.15 -6.86
CA THR A 60 -20.18 -1.93 -6.08
C THR A 60 -18.95 -1.04 -5.96
N LEU A 61 -17.79 -1.60 -5.67
CA LEU A 61 -16.55 -0.83 -5.57
C LEU A 61 -16.08 -0.31 -6.94
N VAL A 62 -16.28 -1.08 -8.01
CA VAL A 62 -16.01 -0.60 -9.38
C VAL A 62 -16.88 0.61 -9.73
N GLU A 63 -18.17 0.60 -9.37
CA GLU A 63 -19.05 1.76 -9.57
C GLU A 63 -18.57 2.98 -8.78
N GLU A 64 -18.08 2.78 -7.54
CA GLU A 64 -17.46 3.86 -6.77
C GLU A 64 -16.23 4.44 -7.50
N TYR A 65 -15.33 3.60 -8.03
CA TYR A 65 -14.18 4.07 -8.79
C TYR A 65 -14.61 4.93 -10.00
N TYR A 66 -15.57 4.46 -10.79
CA TYR A 66 -16.06 5.17 -11.96
C TYR A 66 -16.82 6.46 -11.62
N SER A 67 -17.32 6.58 -10.40
CA SER A 67 -17.93 7.83 -9.92
C SER A 67 -16.92 8.82 -9.35
N LYS A 68 -15.80 8.34 -8.83
CA LYS A 68 -14.79 9.15 -8.11
C LYS A 68 -13.65 9.61 -9.01
N TYR A 69 -13.29 8.83 -10.01
CA TYR A 69 -12.10 9.05 -10.84
C TYR A 69 -12.46 9.30 -12.30
N ASP A 70 -11.66 10.13 -12.97
CA ASP A 70 -11.69 10.26 -14.42
C ASP A 70 -11.00 9.04 -15.06
N ILE A 71 -11.74 8.30 -15.87
CA ILE A 71 -11.23 7.07 -16.48
C ILE A 71 -10.59 7.39 -17.83
N LEU A 72 -9.28 7.34 -17.90
CA LEU A 72 -8.50 7.58 -19.11
C LEU A 72 -8.24 6.28 -19.87
N LEU A 73 -9.06 5.97 -20.84
CA LEU A 73 -8.97 4.72 -21.62
C LEU A 73 -7.76 4.66 -22.55
N GLU A 74 -7.28 5.80 -23.05
CA GLU A 74 -6.13 5.89 -23.95
C GLU A 74 -6.21 4.93 -25.16
N GLY A 75 -7.42 4.75 -25.68
CA GLY A 75 -7.68 3.86 -26.82
C GLY A 75 -7.91 2.39 -26.47
N ARG A 76 -7.93 2.03 -25.19
CA ARG A 76 -8.30 0.69 -24.73
C ARG A 76 -9.79 0.44 -24.87
N ASP A 77 -10.19 -0.81 -25.05
CA ASP A 77 -11.60 -1.21 -25.03
C ASP A 77 -12.19 -0.99 -23.63
N PRO A 78 -13.33 -0.27 -23.48
CA PRO A 78 -13.90 0.05 -22.18
C PRO A 78 -14.32 -1.17 -21.35
N GLU A 79 -14.87 -2.19 -22.00
CA GLU A 79 -15.34 -3.39 -21.31
C GLU A 79 -14.17 -4.26 -20.83
N GLU A 80 -13.11 -4.33 -21.62
CA GLU A 80 -11.90 -5.05 -21.23
C GLU A 80 -11.17 -4.31 -20.11
N PHE A 81 -11.08 -2.98 -20.19
CA PHE A 81 -10.50 -2.16 -19.14
C PHE A 81 -11.26 -2.31 -17.82
N LYS A 82 -12.60 -2.31 -17.87
CA LYS A 82 -13.44 -2.50 -16.68
C LYS A 82 -13.20 -3.85 -15.99
N LYS A 83 -12.89 -4.92 -16.75
CA LYS A 83 -12.52 -6.21 -16.15
C LYS A 83 -11.21 -6.12 -15.36
N HIS A 84 -10.21 -5.39 -15.88
CA HIS A 84 -8.96 -5.17 -15.16
C HIS A 84 -9.17 -4.33 -13.88
N VAL A 85 -10.02 -3.31 -13.96
CA VAL A 85 -10.41 -2.50 -12.79
C VAL A 85 -11.12 -3.35 -11.73
N ALA A 86 -11.98 -4.29 -12.14
CA ALA A 86 -12.64 -5.20 -11.23
C ALA A 86 -11.67 -6.10 -10.46
N VAL A 87 -10.55 -6.51 -11.07
CA VAL A 87 -9.48 -7.24 -10.37
C VAL A 87 -8.86 -6.37 -9.26
N GLN A 88 -8.60 -5.09 -9.53
CA GLN A 88 -8.10 -4.17 -8.49
C GLN A 88 -9.10 -3.98 -7.34
N ALA A 89 -10.38 -3.84 -7.67
CA ALA A 89 -11.43 -3.71 -6.66
C ALA A 89 -11.53 -4.98 -5.78
N GLN A 90 -11.42 -6.15 -6.39
CA GLN A 90 -11.40 -7.41 -5.66
C GLN A 90 -10.19 -7.52 -4.72
N ILE A 91 -9.01 -7.11 -5.20
CA ILE A 91 -7.77 -7.09 -4.40
C ILE A 91 -7.92 -6.10 -3.22
N GLU A 92 -8.41 -4.87 -3.47
CA GLU A 92 -8.62 -3.88 -2.39
C GLU A 92 -9.52 -4.44 -1.30
N LEU A 93 -10.68 -4.96 -1.65
CA LEU A 93 -11.63 -5.52 -0.69
C LEU A 93 -11.06 -6.72 0.07
N GLY A 94 -10.36 -7.61 -0.62
CA GLY A 94 -9.73 -8.77 0.02
C GLY A 94 -8.65 -8.36 1.02
N PHE A 95 -7.79 -7.44 0.64
CA PHE A 95 -6.75 -6.90 1.54
C PHE A 95 -7.36 -6.17 2.72
N GLU A 96 -8.31 -5.26 2.48
CA GLU A 96 -8.94 -4.48 3.54
C GLU A 96 -9.62 -5.36 4.58
N ARG A 97 -10.43 -6.33 4.13
CA ARG A 97 -11.11 -7.29 5.03
C ARG A 97 -10.12 -8.10 5.85
N PHE A 98 -9.04 -8.55 5.24
CA PHE A 98 -8.01 -9.32 5.94
C PHE A 98 -7.30 -8.47 6.99
N LEU A 99 -6.95 -7.22 6.65
CA LEU A 99 -6.34 -6.27 7.57
C LEU A 99 -7.25 -5.95 8.75
N GLU A 100 -8.53 -5.70 8.49
CA GLU A 100 -9.53 -5.39 9.52
C GLU A 100 -9.79 -6.58 10.44
N GLU A 101 -10.05 -7.76 9.89
CA GLU A 101 -10.33 -8.98 10.66
C GLU A 101 -9.19 -9.31 11.63
N LYS A 102 -7.96 -9.15 11.19
CA LYS A 102 -6.77 -9.48 11.97
C LYS A 102 -6.12 -8.28 12.67
N ASN A 103 -6.76 -7.10 12.57
CA ASN A 103 -6.32 -5.86 13.22
C ASN A 103 -4.89 -5.44 12.85
N TYR A 104 -4.58 -5.39 11.55
CA TYR A 104 -3.34 -4.82 11.02
C TYR A 104 -3.53 -3.35 10.61
N GLN A 105 -2.48 -2.53 10.76
CA GLN A 105 -2.48 -1.12 10.42
C GLN A 105 -1.52 -0.78 9.28
N ALA A 106 -0.75 -1.75 8.82
CA ALA A 106 0.14 -1.59 7.68
C ALA A 106 0.24 -2.90 6.88
N ILE A 107 0.53 -2.77 5.61
CA ILE A 107 0.65 -3.88 4.65
C ILE A 107 1.95 -3.76 3.87
N VAL A 108 2.56 -4.90 3.59
CA VAL A 108 3.77 -4.99 2.77
C VAL A 108 3.55 -6.00 1.67
N THR A 109 3.89 -5.63 0.46
CA THR A 109 3.81 -6.50 -0.71
C THR A 109 5.19 -6.78 -1.30
N HIS A 110 5.29 -7.78 -2.13
CA HIS A 110 6.50 -8.13 -2.87
C HIS A 110 6.12 -8.43 -4.33
N PHE A 111 6.49 -7.56 -5.25
CA PHE A 111 6.12 -7.68 -6.68
C PHE A 111 6.70 -8.94 -7.36
N GLY A 112 7.77 -9.49 -6.84
CA GLY A 112 8.39 -10.73 -7.34
C GLY A 112 7.73 -12.01 -6.81
N ASP A 113 6.76 -11.90 -5.90
CA ASP A 113 6.01 -13.05 -5.34
C ASP A 113 4.54 -12.66 -5.15
N LEU A 114 3.78 -12.76 -6.23
CA LEU A 114 2.35 -12.46 -6.27
C LEU A 114 1.48 -13.71 -6.13
N GLY A 115 2.08 -14.92 -6.21
CA GLY A 115 1.34 -16.18 -6.13
C GLY A 115 0.15 -16.21 -7.09
N ALA A 116 -1.05 -16.40 -6.54
CA ALA A 116 -2.30 -16.43 -7.31
C ALA A 116 -2.98 -15.06 -7.47
N LEU A 117 -2.36 -13.97 -7.04
CA LEU A 117 -2.84 -12.62 -7.35
C LEU A 117 -2.66 -12.32 -8.83
N GLN A 118 -3.69 -11.82 -9.48
CA GLN A 118 -3.71 -11.65 -10.94
C GLN A 118 -3.00 -10.37 -11.43
N GLN A 119 -2.81 -9.40 -10.52
CA GLN A 119 -2.21 -8.10 -10.82
C GLN A 119 -1.38 -7.60 -9.65
N LEU A 120 -0.47 -6.66 -9.93
CA LEU A 120 0.13 -5.80 -8.91
C LEU A 120 -0.97 -4.96 -8.25
N PRO A 121 -0.98 -4.83 -6.91
CA PRO A 121 -2.10 -4.21 -6.18
C PRO A 121 -2.03 -2.68 -6.13
N GLY A 122 -1.54 -2.02 -7.19
CA GLY A 122 -1.24 -0.57 -7.17
C GLY A 122 -2.38 0.31 -6.71
N LEU A 123 -3.53 0.27 -7.39
CA LEU A 123 -4.70 1.08 -7.01
C LEU A 123 -5.24 0.70 -5.63
N ALA A 124 -5.29 -0.59 -5.31
CA ALA A 124 -5.72 -1.07 -4.01
C ALA A 124 -4.87 -0.47 -2.88
N ILE A 125 -3.55 -0.50 -3.02
CA ILE A 125 -2.61 0.06 -2.03
C ILE A 125 -2.72 1.59 -1.93
N GLN A 126 -2.85 2.31 -3.04
CA GLN A 126 -3.05 3.76 -3.01
C GLN A 126 -4.28 4.12 -2.14
N ARG A 127 -5.38 3.42 -2.34
CA ARG A 127 -6.62 3.64 -1.60
C ARG A 127 -6.52 3.20 -0.14
N LEU A 128 -5.83 2.10 0.16
CA LEU A 128 -5.56 1.70 1.54
C LEU A 128 -4.70 2.75 2.26
N MET A 129 -3.69 3.31 1.60
CA MET A 129 -2.93 4.42 2.19
C MET A 129 -3.80 5.68 2.41
N GLU A 130 -4.74 5.99 1.50
CA GLU A 130 -5.72 7.08 1.69
C GLU A 130 -6.58 6.84 2.95
N LYS A 131 -6.97 5.60 3.21
CA LYS A 131 -7.71 5.18 4.41
C LYS A 131 -6.87 5.17 5.69
N GLY A 132 -5.55 5.40 5.59
CA GLY A 132 -4.64 5.55 6.73
C GLY A 132 -3.73 4.35 6.99
N TYR A 133 -3.78 3.31 6.19
CA TYR A 133 -2.84 2.19 6.31
C TYR A 133 -1.42 2.61 5.93
N GLY A 134 -0.42 2.01 6.60
CA GLY A 134 0.97 2.10 6.17
C GLY A 134 1.25 1.14 5.02
N PHE A 135 2.20 1.49 4.17
CA PHE A 135 2.65 0.63 3.08
C PHE A 135 4.16 0.64 2.92
N GLY A 136 4.71 -0.50 2.54
CA GLY A 136 6.08 -0.66 2.08
C GLY A 136 6.15 -1.68 0.95
N GLY A 137 7.00 -1.44 -0.02
CA GLY A 137 7.26 -2.36 -1.13
C GLY A 137 8.33 -3.39 -0.77
N GLU A 138 8.54 -4.36 -1.65
CA GLU A 138 9.68 -5.28 -1.64
C GLU A 138 9.87 -6.09 -0.34
N GLY A 139 8.82 -6.23 0.44
CA GLY A 139 8.88 -6.89 1.74
C GLY A 139 9.40 -6.02 2.89
N ASP A 140 9.61 -4.71 2.66
CA ASP A 140 10.12 -3.79 3.69
C ASP A 140 9.04 -3.38 4.69
N TRP A 141 8.93 -4.18 5.73
CA TRP A 141 8.01 -3.94 6.83
C TRP A 141 8.37 -2.70 7.67
N LYS A 142 9.65 -2.30 7.69
CA LYS A 142 10.10 -1.11 8.43
C LYS A 142 9.52 0.16 7.81
N THR A 143 9.60 0.26 6.49
CA THR A 143 9.01 1.36 5.74
C THR A 143 7.49 1.39 5.90
N ALA A 144 6.82 0.23 5.85
CA ALA A 144 5.37 0.17 6.07
C ALA A 144 4.98 0.69 7.47
N ALA A 145 5.69 0.25 8.52
CA ALA A 145 5.48 0.74 9.88
C ALA A 145 5.75 2.24 9.99
N MET A 146 6.81 2.75 9.35
CA MET A 146 7.13 4.18 9.34
C MET A 146 6.08 5.02 8.62
N VAL A 147 5.56 4.57 7.49
CA VAL A 147 4.46 5.28 6.79
C VAL A 147 3.22 5.36 7.70
N ARG A 148 2.87 4.28 8.39
CA ARG A 148 1.78 4.30 9.38
C ARG A 148 2.08 5.24 10.54
N LEU A 149 3.27 5.19 11.10
CA LEU A 149 3.69 6.08 12.18
C LEU A 149 3.56 7.55 11.77
N MET A 150 4.04 7.92 10.60
CA MET A 150 3.94 9.28 10.08
C MET A 150 2.49 9.71 9.88
N LYS A 151 1.60 8.82 9.43
CA LYS A 151 0.16 9.10 9.35
C LYS A 151 -0.45 9.38 10.72
N ILE A 152 -0.07 8.62 11.76
CA ILE A 152 -0.50 8.86 13.14
C ILE A 152 0.00 10.21 13.65
N MET A 153 1.26 10.55 13.38
CA MET A 153 1.86 11.81 13.82
C MET A 153 1.25 13.03 13.15
N THR A 154 0.86 12.93 11.88
CA THR A 154 0.26 14.03 11.12
C THR A 154 -1.25 14.13 11.27
N ALA A 155 -1.89 13.13 11.89
CA ALA A 155 -3.33 13.14 12.12
C ALA A 155 -3.77 14.34 12.96
N GLY A 156 -4.65 15.15 12.42
CA GLY A 156 -5.16 16.36 13.08
C GLY A 156 -4.22 17.57 13.02
N MET A 157 -3.08 17.48 12.37
CA MET A 157 -2.25 18.65 12.09
C MET A 157 -2.93 19.53 11.04
N LYS A 158 -2.96 20.84 11.32
CA LYS A 158 -3.50 21.80 10.35
C LYS A 158 -2.64 21.78 9.07
N ASP A 159 -3.32 21.76 7.95
CA ASP A 159 -2.70 21.76 6.60
C ASP A 159 -1.81 20.54 6.28
N ALA A 160 -1.86 19.47 7.09
CA ALA A 160 -1.17 18.23 6.76
C ALA A 160 -1.88 17.51 5.61
N LYS A 161 -1.15 17.28 4.52
CA LYS A 161 -1.66 16.52 3.35
C LYS A 161 -1.50 14.99 3.50
N GLY A 162 -1.00 14.52 4.63
CA GLY A 162 -0.73 13.10 4.87
C GLY A 162 0.69 12.69 4.49
N THR A 163 0.92 11.40 4.45
CA THR A 163 2.21 10.78 4.15
C THR A 163 2.04 9.65 3.14
N SER A 164 3.11 9.32 2.43
CA SER A 164 3.11 8.28 1.42
C SER A 164 4.37 7.42 1.52
N PHE A 165 4.28 6.21 1.02
CA PHE A 165 5.43 5.46 0.55
C PHE A 165 6.03 6.18 -0.67
N MET A 166 7.33 6.34 -0.70
CA MET A 166 8.10 6.88 -1.83
C MET A 166 9.51 6.29 -1.79
N GLU A 167 10.14 6.23 -2.95
CA GLU A 167 11.54 5.82 -3.10
C GLU A 167 12.37 6.96 -3.66
N ASP A 168 13.65 6.97 -3.37
CA ASP A 168 14.64 7.89 -3.90
C ASP A 168 15.13 7.43 -5.28
N TYR A 169 14.39 7.82 -6.30
CA TYR A 169 14.60 7.34 -7.68
C TYR A 169 15.85 7.91 -8.35
N THR A 170 16.08 9.18 -8.19
CA THR A 170 17.14 9.88 -8.94
C THR A 170 17.75 11.00 -8.12
N TYR A 171 19.08 11.09 -8.18
CA TYR A 171 19.86 12.11 -7.50
C TYR A 171 20.42 13.12 -8.49
N ASN A 172 20.23 14.41 -8.23
CA ASN A 172 20.97 15.48 -8.88
C ASN A 172 22.12 15.91 -7.95
N LEU A 173 23.34 15.62 -8.36
CA LEU A 173 24.56 15.90 -7.57
C LEU A 173 25.33 17.16 -8.04
N VAL A 174 24.71 18.00 -8.86
CA VAL A 174 25.33 19.26 -9.32
C VAL A 174 25.45 20.21 -8.13
N PRO A 175 26.68 20.69 -7.81
CA PRO A 175 26.88 21.59 -6.68
C PRO A 175 25.98 22.84 -6.71
N GLY A 176 25.28 23.09 -5.61
CA GLY A 176 24.30 24.18 -5.46
C GLY A 176 22.94 23.92 -6.11
N LYS A 177 22.73 22.70 -6.65
CA LYS A 177 21.45 22.24 -7.23
C LYS A 177 21.14 20.80 -6.80
N GLU A 178 21.69 20.39 -5.69
CA GLU A 178 21.50 19.05 -5.16
C GLU A 178 20.02 18.79 -4.90
N GLY A 179 19.55 17.62 -5.29
CA GLY A 179 18.16 17.24 -5.10
C GLY A 179 17.94 15.74 -5.30
N ILE A 180 16.84 15.26 -4.76
CA ILE A 180 16.41 13.87 -4.88
C ILE A 180 14.99 13.85 -5.44
N LEU A 181 14.78 13.11 -6.53
CA LEU A 181 13.44 12.79 -6.99
C LEU A 181 12.88 11.67 -6.13
N GLN A 182 11.89 12.00 -5.35
CA GLN A 182 11.08 11.02 -4.62
C GLN A 182 9.92 10.59 -5.51
N ALA A 183 9.79 9.31 -5.78
CA ALA A 183 8.74 8.77 -6.64
C ALA A 183 8.43 7.30 -6.30
N HIS A 184 7.33 6.80 -6.80
CA HIS A 184 7.06 5.38 -6.96
C HIS A 184 6.15 5.18 -8.17
N MET A 185 6.25 4.04 -8.85
CA MET A 185 5.54 3.84 -10.12
C MET A 185 4.05 3.56 -9.95
N LEU A 186 3.62 3.01 -8.82
CA LEU A 186 2.22 2.62 -8.58
C LEU A 186 1.66 3.13 -7.26
N GLU A 187 2.32 2.82 -6.15
CA GLU A 187 1.77 2.96 -4.81
C GLU A 187 2.14 4.31 -4.16
N VAL A 188 1.57 5.39 -4.67
CA VAL A 188 1.68 6.73 -4.06
C VAL A 188 0.34 7.11 -3.43
N CYS A 189 0.36 7.58 -2.18
CA CYS A 189 -0.87 7.94 -1.47
C CYS A 189 -1.53 9.17 -2.11
N PRO A 190 -2.80 9.11 -2.50
CA PRO A 190 -3.49 10.25 -3.14
C PRO A 190 -3.54 11.51 -2.27
N THR A 191 -3.45 11.37 -0.95
CA THR A 191 -3.52 12.53 -0.03
C THR A 191 -2.38 13.53 -0.17
N ILE A 192 -1.25 13.14 -0.79
CA ILE A 192 -0.14 14.06 -1.06
C ILE A 192 -0.25 14.74 -2.42
N SER A 193 -1.20 14.34 -3.25
CA SER A 193 -1.45 14.93 -4.57
C SER A 193 -2.09 16.32 -4.45
N GLU A 194 -1.82 17.19 -5.42
CA GLU A 194 -2.49 18.49 -5.54
C GLU A 194 -3.88 18.40 -6.16
N GLY A 195 -4.22 17.28 -6.77
CA GLY A 195 -5.51 17.03 -7.38
C GLY A 195 -5.68 15.56 -7.78
N PRO A 196 -6.87 15.16 -8.24
CA PRO A 196 -7.06 13.81 -8.74
C PRO A 196 -6.15 13.56 -9.93
N ILE A 197 -5.52 12.40 -9.91
CA ILE A 197 -4.75 11.90 -11.05
C ILE A 197 -5.64 10.86 -11.72
N GLY A 198 -5.90 11.05 -13.00
CA GLY A 198 -6.69 10.14 -13.82
C GLY A 198 -5.94 8.87 -14.19
#